data_40b15b033f0ab7068aef3c94f2cb9f5e
#
_entry.id   40b15b033f0ab7068aef3c94f2cb9f5e
#
_cell.length_a   1.000
_cell.length_b   1.000
_cell.length_c   1.000
_cell.angle_alpha   90.00
_cell.angle_beta   90.00
_cell.angle_gamma   90.00
#
_symmetry.space_group_name_H-M   'P 1'
#
loop_
_entity.id
_entity.type
_entity.pdbx_description
1 polymer ?
#
loop_
_entity_poly.entity_id
_entity_poly.type
_entity_poly.pdbx_seq_one_letter_code
_entity_poly.pdbx_strand_id
1 'polypeptide(L)'
;MADLTRLGEADFNVVLYPEVANTTAQWLQREHQQPFTRTVPIGMGATRDFIAEVQALAGLTAEIDTPERAHAPWYARSVDSTYLTGKRVYVFGDASHAIAAARVASQEMGFEVVGLGTYSREFAREVRDAAKLYGVEALISDDYLAVETQITELQPELILGTQMERHIAKRHGIPCAVI
;
A
#
# COMPACT_ATOMS: atom_id res chain seq x y z
N MET A 1 17.91 -15.84 20.66
CA MET A 1 16.93 -16.06 21.78
C MET A 1 17.00 -14.92 22.79
N ALA A 2 18.19 -14.43 23.15
CA ALA A 2 18.31 -13.32 24.13
C ALA A 2 17.55 -12.05 23.75
N ASP A 3 17.47 -11.71 22.46
CA ASP A 3 16.77 -10.49 22.01
C ASP A 3 15.25 -10.58 22.13
N LEU A 4 14.66 -11.78 22.00
CA LEU A 4 13.22 -11.98 22.17
C LEU A 4 12.76 -11.72 23.63
N THR A 5 13.62 -12.01 24.62
CA THR A 5 13.30 -11.74 26.03
C THR A 5 13.32 -10.26 26.37
N ARG A 6 13.91 -9.44 25.49
CA ARG A 6 14.05 -7.99 25.65
C ARG A 6 13.02 -7.19 24.84
N LEU A 7 12.11 -7.84 24.11
CA LEU A 7 11.08 -7.14 23.31
C LEU A 7 10.24 -6.15 24.16
N GLY A 8 10.03 -6.47 25.43
CA GLY A 8 9.30 -5.58 26.34
C GLY A 8 10.07 -4.31 26.79
N GLU A 9 11.34 -4.16 26.44
CA GLU A 9 12.18 -3.01 26.81
C GLU A 9 12.12 -1.86 25.78
N ALA A 10 11.46 -2.02 24.64
CA ALA A 10 11.38 -1.00 23.61
C ALA A 10 10.37 0.08 23.96
N ASP A 11 10.64 1.33 23.61
CA ASP A 11 9.73 2.47 23.79
C ASP A 11 8.55 2.41 22.82
N PHE A 12 8.80 1.97 21.58
CA PHE A 12 7.78 1.75 20.55
C PHE A 12 8.25 0.73 19.51
N ASN A 13 7.34 0.31 18.64
CA ASN A 13 7.64 -0.66 17.59
C ASN A 13 7.41 -0.07 16.19
N VAL A 14 8.30 -0.39 15.24
CA VAL A 14 8.13 -0.06 13.82
C VAL A 14 7.60 -1.28 13.08
N VAL A 15 6.40 -1.15 12.51
CA VAL A 15 5.74 -2.22 11.74
C VAL A 15 5.75 -1.85 10.27
N LEU A 16 6.56 -2.56 9.47
CA LEU A 16 6.68 -2.32 8.03
C LEU A 16 5.88 -3.31 7.19
N TYR A 17 5.50 -4.44 7.77
CA TYR A 17 4.69 -5.47 7.11
C TYR A 17 3.61 -5.98 8.08
N PRO A 18 2.46 -5.30 8.11
CA PRO A 18 1.38 -5.57 9.08
C PRO A 18 0.82 -6.99 8.97
N GLU A 19 0.76 -7.60 7.78
CA GLU A 19 0.26 -8.96 7.57
C GLU A 19 0.99 -10.01 8.44
N VAL A 20 2.25 -9.76 8.73
CA VAL A 20 3.08 -10.67 9.55
C VAL A 20 3.20 -10.18 11.00
N ALA A 21 3.31 -8.87 11.20
CA ALA A 21 3.72 -8.29 12.49
C ALA A 21 2.57 -7.75 13.34
N ASN A 22 1.38 -7.51 12.77
CA ASN A 22 0.30 -6.77 13.45
C ASN A 22 -0.17 -7.44 14.74
N THR A 23 -0.32 -8.77 14.74
CA THR A 23 -0.74 -9.53 15.93
C THR A 23 0.27 -9.38 17.08
N THR A 24 1.56 -9.48 16.75
CA THR A 24 2.65 -9.31 17.73
C THR A 24 2.71 -7.86 18.25
N ALA A 25 2.60 -6.88 17.35
CA ALA A 25 2.62 -5.46 17.72
C ALA A 25 1.44 -5.10 18.63
N GLN A 26 0.24 -5.60 18.34
CA GLN A 26 -0.94 -5.41 19.19
C GLN A 26 -0.78 -6.09 20.56
N TRP A 27 -0.14 -7.25 20.61
CA TRP A 27 0.16 -7.92 21.87
C TRP A 27 1.15 -7.10 22.70
N LEU A 28 2.25 -6.63 22.11
CA LEU A 28 3.23 -5.76 22.76
C LEU A 28 2.59 -4.45 23.27
N GLN A 29 1.68 -3.88 22.50
CA GLN A 29 0.94 -2.69 22.90
C GLN A 29 0.07 -2.94 24.15
N ARG A 30 -0.58 -4.10 24.22
CA ARG A 30 -1.46 -4.43 25.38
C ARG A 30 -0.66 -4.79 26.63
N GLU A 31 0.39 -5.62 26.49
CA GLU A 31 1.15 -6.17 27.63
C GLU A 31 2.22 -5.19 28.14
N HIS A 32 2.85 -4.46 27.24
CA HIS A 32 3.98 -3.58 27.54
C HIS A 32 3.70 -2.10 27.28
N GLN A 33 2.49 -1.75 26.84
CA GLN A 33 2.08 -0.38 26.50
C GLN A 33 2.96 0.26 25.40
N GLN A 34 3.55 -0.56 24.57
CA GLN A 34 4.42 -0.12 23.46
C GLN A 34 3.57 0.26 22.24
N PRO A 35 3.47 1.53 21.89
CA PRO A 35 2.80 1.94 20.65
C PRO A 35 3.58 1.44 19.44
N PHE A 36 2.91 1.40 18.28
CA PHE A 36 3.55 0.98 17.05
C PHE A 36 3.05 1.76 15.85
N THR A 37 3.90 1.83 14.79
CA THR A 37 3.58 2.53 13.55
C THR A 37 2.47 1.83 12.79
N ARG A 38 1.59 2.61 12.16
CA ARG A 38 0.47 2.13 11.36
C ARG A 38 0.66 2.37 9.87
N THR A 39 1.50 3.33 9.53
CA THR A 39 1.77 3.71 8.16
C THR A 39 2.87 2.85 7.57
N VAL A 40 2.61 2.21 6.43
CA VAL A 40 3.64 1.52 5.64
C VAL A 40 4.26 2.54 4.68
N PRO A 41 5.60 2.78 4.71
CA PRO A 41 6.24 3.85 3.96
C PRO A 41 6.48 3.47 2.48
N ILE A 42 5.41 3.20 1.75
CA ILE A 42 5.45 2.95 0.30
C ILE A 42 4.90 4.18 -0.42
N GLY A 43 5.71 4.79 -1.26
CA GLY A 43 5.43 6.07 -1.91
C GLY A 43 5.91 7.28 -1.08
N MET A 44 6.02 8.43 -1.73
CA MET A 44 6.58 9.64 -1.11
C MET A 44 5.66 10.21 -0.03
N GLY A 45 4.35 10.23 -0.28
CA GLY A 45 3.36 10.71 0.69
C GLY A 45 3.36 9.86 1.96
N ALA A 46 3.29 8.51 1.81
CA ALA A 46 3.32 7.59 2.93
C ALA A 46 4.62 7.63 3.72
N THR A 47 5.76 7.80 3.04
CA THR A 47 7.05 7.92 3.71
C THR A 47 7.11 9.15 4.61
N ARG A 48 6.57 10.27 4.17
CA ARG A 48 6.45 11.48 4.99
C ARG A 48 5.55 11.26 6.21
N ASP A 49 4.38 10.67 6.00
CA ASP A 49 3.44 10.35 7.08
C ASP A 49 4.08 9.40 8.10
N PHE A 50 4.81 8.38 7.62
CA PHE A 50 5.55 7.44 8.46
C PHE A 50 6.65 8.13 9.29
N ILE A 51 7.42 9.03 8.69
CA ILE A 51 8.44 9.80 9.41
C ILE A 51 7.80 10.64 10.52
N ALA A 52 6.68 11.32 10.22
CA ALA A 52 5.96 12.09 11.22
C ALA A 52 5.40 11.22 12.36
N GLU A 53 4.90 10.03 12.04
CA GLU A 53 4.42 9.06 13.03
C GLU A 53 5.56 8.57 13.94
N VAL A 54 6.72 8.21 13.36
CA VAL A 54 7.91 7.79 14.13
C VAL A 54 8.40 8.93 15.03
N GLN A 55 8.45 10.17 14.54
CA GLN A 55 8.81 11.33 15.34
C GLN A 55 7.88 11.49 16.55
N ALA A 56 6.57 11.40 16.32
CA ALA A 56 5.58 11.50 17.39
C ALA A 56 5.76 10.40 18.44
N LEU A 57 5.99 9.15 18.02
CA LEU A 57 6.23 8.01 18.92
C LEU A 57 7.54 8.16 19.69
N ALA A 58 8.57 8.71 19.07
CA ALA A 58 9.88 8.95 19.70
C ALA A 58 9.90 10.22 20.57
N GLY A 59 8.81 10.99 20.63
CA GLY A 59 8.76 12.26 21.37
C GLY A 59 9.69 13.35 20.81
N LEU A 60 10.04 13.25 19.52
CA LEU A 60 10.91 14.22 18.86
C LEU A 60 10.10 15.44 18.40
N THR A 61 10.52 16.61 18.81
CA THR A 61 9.89 17.90 18.43
C THR A 61 10.65 18.61 17.30
N ALA A 62 11.81 18.08 16.89
CA ALA A 62 12.58 18.66 15.81
C ALA A 62 11.84 18.51 14.48
N GLU A 63 11.66 19.60 13.75
CA GLU A 63 11.29 19.52 12.34
C GLU A 63 12.43 18.80 11.61
N ILE A 64 12.20 17.56 11.21
CA ILE A 64 13.04 16.92 10.21
C ILE A 64 12.67 17.61 8.90
N ASP A 65 13.67 18.15 8.21
CA ASP A 65 13.53 18.69 6.86
C ASP A 65 13.07 17.55 5.93
N THR A 66 11.77 17.22 6.02
CA THR A 66 11.14 16.32 5.10
C THR A 66 11.07 17.07 3.78
N PRO A 67 11.66 16.53 2.70
CA PRO A 67 11.61 17.22 1.43
C PRO A 67 10.14 17.60 1.13
N GLU A 68 9.85 18.89 1.12
CA GLU A 68 8.51 19.46 0.90
C GLU A 68 7.87 19.00 -0.43
N ARG A 69 8.61 18.24 -1.23
CA ARG A 69 8.27 17.89 -2.59
C ARG A 69 8.01 16.41 -2.71
N ALA A 70 6.73 16.05 -2.60
CA ALA A 70 6.24 14.70 -2.89
C ALA A 70 6.46 14.26 -4.35
N HIS A 71 6.95 15.13 -5.21
CA HIS A 71 7.31 14.80 -6.59
C HIS A 71 8.78 15.11 -6.83
N ALA A 72 9.49 14.18 -7.46
CA ALA A 72 10.81 14.50 -7.96
C ALA A 72 10.68 15.70 -8.93
N PRO A 73 11.38 16.82 -8.68
CA PRO A 73 11.15 18.07 -9.43
C PRO A 73 11.32 17.92 -10.95
N TRP A 74 12.15 16.98 -11.37
CA TRP A 74 12.35 16.67 -12.77
C TRP A 74 11.15 15.93 -13.38
N TYR A 75 10.54 14.99 -12.63
CA TYR A 75 9.38 14.23 -13.10
C TYR A 75 8.16 15.14 -13.27
N ALA A 76 7.88 15.98 -12.29
CA ALA A 76 6.76 16.92 -12.34
C ALA A 76 6.87 17.95 -13.50
N ARG A 77 8.06 18.17 -14.04
CA ARG A 77 8.33 19.06 -15.18
C ARG A 77 8.45 18.31 -16.50
N SER A 78 8.49 16.99 -16.48
CA SER A 78 8.59 16.18 -17.70
C SER A 78 7.23 16.12 -18.40
N VAL A 79 7.24 16.24 -19.72
CA VAL A 79 6.05 15.94 -20.55
C VAL A 79 5.57 14.50 -20.32
N ASP A 80 6.51 13.59 -20.04
CA ASP A 80 6.22 12.18 -19.78
C ASP A 80 5.39 11.95 -18.49
N SER A 81 5.44 12.89 -17.54
CA SER A 81 4.65 12.78 -16.30
C SER A 81 3.14 12.78 -16.55
N THR A 82 2.70 13.28 -17.70
CA THR A 82 1.26 13.34 -18.06
C THR A 82 0.75 12.07 -18.73
N TYR A 83 1.64 11.17 -19.21
CA TYR A 83 1.22 9.97 -19.93
C TYR A 83 0.43 8.97 -19.09
N LEU A 84 0.63 8.97 -17.79
CA LEU A 84 -0.04 8.07 -16.85
C LEU A 84 -1.34 8.67 -16.30
N THR A 85 -1.51 9.98 -16.42
CA THR A 85 -2.67 10.69 -15.86
C THR A 85 -3.95 10.23 -16.55
N GLY A 86 -4.92 9.81 -15.72
CA GLY A 86 -6.22 9.32 -16.19
C GLY A 86 -6.20 7.92 -16.80
N LYS A 87 -5.03 7.25 -16.86
CA LYS A 87 -4.96 5.85 -17.25
C LYS A 87 -5.59 4.97 -16.18
N ARG A 88 -6.33 3.95 -16.62
CA ARG A 88 -7.09 3.06 -15.75
C ARG A 88 -6.19 1.95 -15.20
N VAL A 89 -6.07 1.84 -13.87
CA VAL A 89 -5.24 0.82 -13.22
C VAL A 89 -6.06 -0.09 -12.32
N TYR A 90 -5.80 -1.38 -12.42
CA TYR A 90 -6.29 -2.41 -11.51
C TYR A 90 -5.16 -2.83 -10.57
N VAL A 91 -5.46 -2.90 -9.26
CA VAL A 91 -4.45 -3.21 -8.24
C VAL A 91 -4.89 -4.42 -7.43
N PHE A 92 -4.02 -5.43 -7.32
CA PHE A 92 -4.31 -6.65 -6.57
C PHE A 92 -3.04 -7.24 -5.95
N GLY A 93 -3.12 -7.69 -4.70
CA GLY A 93 -1.96 -8.29 -4.03
C GLY A 93 -2.13 -8.43 -2.52
N ASP A 94 -1.01 -8.45 -1.80
CA ASP A 94 -1.01 -8.31 -0.34
C ASP A 94 -1.72 -7.02 0.04
N ALA A 95 -2.53 -7.07 1.10
CA ALA A 95 -3.43 -5.97 1.44
C ALA A 95 -2.68 -4.64 1.63
N SER A 96 -1.60 -4.62 2.40
CA SER A 96 -0.81 -3.41 2.65
C SER A 96 -0.13 -2.90 1.37
N HIS A 97 0.39 -3.80 0.53
CA HIS A 97 1.00 -3.45 -0.74
C HIS A 97 -0.02 -2.95 -1.75
N ALA A 98 -1.17 -3.61 -1.87
CA ALA A 98 -2.24 -3.20 -2.77
C ALA A 98 -2.80 -1.81 -2.40
N ILE A 99 -3.05 -1.55 -1.11
CA ILE A 99 -3.48 -0.23 -0.62
C ILE A 99 -2.43 0.82 -0.94
N ALA A 100 -1.15 0.54 -0.66
CA ALA A 100 -0.06 1.46 -0.90
C ALA A 100 0.15 1.72 -2.39
N ALA A 101 0.13 0.69 -3.23
CA ALA A 101 0.27 0.80 -4.68
C ALA A 101 -0.88 1.62 -5.30
N ALA A 102 -2.12 1.40 -4.85
CA ALA A 102 -3.27 2.19 -5.29
C ALA A 102 -3.12 3.67 -4.91
N ARG A 103 -2.61 3.96 -3.69
CA ARG A 103 -2.34 5.34 -3.25
C ARG A 103 -1.26 6.00 -4.10
N VAL A 104 -0.14 5.31 -4.36
CA VAL A 104 0.93 5.82 -5.23
C VAL A 104 0.42 6.05 -6.63
N ALA A 105 -0.27 5.06 -7.21
CA ALA A 105 -0.82 5.17 -8.55
C ALA A 105 -1.74 6.38 -8.70
N SER A 106 -2.68 6.56 -7.75
CA SER A 106 -3.65 7.66 -7.80
C SER A 106 -3.01 9.01 -7.46
N GLN A 107 -2.33 9.13 -6.31
CA GLN A 107 -1.92 10.42 -5.76
C GLN A 107 -0.59 10.93 -6.31
N GLU A 108 0.33 10.03 -6.68
CA GLU A 108 1.67 10.39 -7.12
C GLU A 108 1.85 10.27 -8.64
N MET A 109 1.13 9.37 -9.30
CA MET A 109 1.26 9.10 -10.74
C MET A 109 0.04 9.53 -11.56
N GLY A 110 -1.09 9.84 -10.92
CA GLY A 110 -2.29 10.36 -11.57
C GLY A 110 -3.15 9.32 -12.27
N PHE A 111 -3.00 8.03 -11.95
CA PHE A 111 -3.88 6.98 -12.45
C PHE A 111 -5.30 7.09 -11.90
N GLU A 112 -6.27 6.60 -12.65
CA GLU A 112 -7.60 6.25 -12.18
C GLU A 112 -7.61 4.80 -11.68
N VAL A 113 -7.78 4.59 -10.38
CA VAL A 113 -7.89 3.25 -9.79
C VAL A 113 -9.30 2.73 -10.06
N VAL A 114 -9.42 1.75 -10.97
CA VAL A 114 -10.71 1.17 -11.37
C VAL A 114 -11.04 -0.12 -10.67
N GLY A 115 -10.09 -0.73 -9.96
CA GLY A 115 -10.30 -1.90 -9.14
C GLY A 115 -9.17 -2.06 -8.12
N LEU A 116 -9.53 -2.54 -6.94
CA LEU A 116 -8.62 -2.81 -5.83
C LEU A 116 -9.02 -4.10 -5.14
N GLY A 117 -8.07 -4.98 -4.89
CA GLY A 117 -8.36 -6.22 -4.21
C GLY A 117 -7.15 -6.86 -3.52
N THR A 118 -7.48 -7.93 -2.77
CA THR A 118 -6.48 -8.75 -2.06
C THR A 118 -6.95 -10.19 -1.97
N TYR A 119 -6.01 -11.11 -1.93
CA TYR A 119 -6.27 -12.51 -1.64
C TYR A 119 -6.35 -12.81 -0.12
N SER A 120 -5.89 -11.88 0.73
CA SER A 120 -5.89 -12.03 2.19
C SER A 120 -7.19 -11.53 2.81
N ARG A 121 -7.81 -12.35 3.67
CA ARG A 121 -9.02 -11.97 4.43
C ARG A 121 -8.70 -11.17 5.69
N GLU A 122 -7.48 -11.21 6.17
CA GLU A 122 -7.09 -10.58 7.45
C GLU A 122 -7.27 -9.07 7.43
N PHE A 123 -6.94 -8.42 6.30
CA PHE A 123 -7.04 -6.97 6.12
C PHE A 123 -8.17 -6.56 5.16
N ALA A 124 -9.19 -7.42 5.03
CA ALA A 124 -10.31 -7.16 4.13
C ALA A 124 -11.05 -5.85 4.41
N ARG A 125 -11.10 -5.43 5.69
CA ARG A 125 -11.72 -4.17 6.10
C ARG A 125 -10.91 -2.98 5.59
N GLU A 126 -9.61 -3.00 5.80
CA GLU A 126 -8.68 -1.95 5.39
C GLU A 126 -8.70 -1.76 3.87
N VAL A 127 -8.71 -2.87 3.11
CA VAL A 127 -8.82 -2.83 1.65
C VAL A 127 -10.16 -2.25 1.20
N ARG A 128 -11.28 -2.62 1.85
CA ARG A 128 -12.60 -2.04 1.54
C ARG A 128 -12.65 -0.54 1.86
N ASP A 129 -12.04 -0.12 2.97
CA ASP A 129 -12.01 1.29 3.35
C ASP A 129 -11.13 2.09 2.37
N ALA A 130 -10.02 1.53 1.90
CA ALA A 130 -9.19 2.14 0.86
C ALA A 130 -9.93 2.21 -0.49
N ALA A 131 -10.64 1.16 -0.89
CA ALA A 131 -11.39 1.12 -2.15
C ALA A 131 -12.47 2.21 -2.24
N LYS A 132 -13.11 2.55 -1.10
CA LYS A 132 -14.09 3.64 -1.03
C LYS A 132 -13.52 4.99 -1.46
N LEU A 133 -12.21 5.24 -1.23
CA LEU A 133 -11.56 6.48 -1.64
C LEU A 133 -11.54 6.65 -3.16
N TYR A 134 -11.60 5.56 -3.89
CA TYR A 134 -11.61 5.52 -5.36
C TYR A 134 -13.01 5.29 -5.94
N GLY A 135 -14.02 5.12 -5.08
CA GLY A 135 -15.38 4.82 -5.51
C GLY A 135 -15.55 3.43 -6.12
N VAL A 136 -14.68 2.48 -5.79
CA VAL A 136 -14.70 1.10 -6.30
C VAL A 136 -15.04 0.10 -5.20
N GLU A 137 -15.57 -1.07 -5.60
CA GLU A 137 -15.79 -2.18 -4.70
C GLU A 137 -14.52 -3.04 -4.61
N ALA A 138 -14.11 -3.37 -3.37
CA ALA A 138 -12.93 -4.18 -3.13
C ALA A 138 -13.20 -5.67 -3.41
N LEU A 139 -12.35 -6.31 -4.19
CA LEU A 139 -12.36 -7.76 -4.37
C LEU A 139 -11.51 -8.43 -3.28
N ILE A 140 -12.15 -9.24 -2.44
CA ILE A 140 -11.47 -10.05 -1.42
C ILE A 140 -11.64 -11.52 -1.81
N SER A 141 -10.68 -12.06 -2.54
CA SER A 141 -10.78 -13.42 -3.08
C SER A 141 -9.41 -14.02 -3.34
N ASP A 142 -9.24 -15.29 -3.02
CA ASP A 142 -8.11 -16.14 -3.38
C ASP A 142 -8.38 -16.92 -4.70
N ASP A 143 -9.57 -16.75 -5.28
CA ASP A 143 -9.93 -17.34 -6.56
C ASP A 143 -9.46 -16.47 -7.73
N TYR A 144 -8.43 -16.94 -8.43
CA TYR A 144 -7.88 -16.25 -9.59
C TYR A 144 -8.88 -16.09 -10.75
N LEU A 145 -9.92 -16.93 -10.84
CA LEU A 145 -10.97 -16.79 -11.86
C LEU A 145 -11.88 -15.60 -11.56
N ALA A 146 -12.15 -15.34 -10.27
CA ALA A 146 -12.91 -14.16 -9.87
C ALA A 146 -12.11 -12.89 -10.19
N VAL A 147 -10.79 -12.90 -9.96
CA VAL A 147 -9.88 -11.79 -10.32
C VAL A 147 -9.86 -11.57 -11.83
N GLU A 148 -9.72 -12.63 -12.63
CA GLU A 148 -9.74 -12.56 -14.09
C GLU A 148 -11.06 -12.03 -14.64
N THR A 149 -12.18 -12.45 -14.06
CA THR A 149 -13.51 -11.95 -14.41
C THR A 149 -13.60 -10.45 -14.17
N GLN A 150 -13.19 -9.97 -13.00
CA GLN A 150 -13.22 -8.55 -12.69
C GLN A 150 -12.29 -7.73 -13.61
N ILE A 151 -11.09 -8.23 -13.91
CA ILE A 151 -10.18 -7.58 -14.88
C ILE A 151 -10.83 -7.49 -16.25
N THR A 152 -11.51 -8.56 -16.70
CA THR A 152 -12.19 -8.60 -17.99
C THR A 152 -13.34 -7.60 -18.05
N GLU A 153 -14.12 -7.46 -16.99
CA GLU A 153 -15.22 -6.50 -16.89
C GLU A 153 -14.74 -5.05 -16.84
N LEU A 154 -13.70 -4.79 -16.04
CA LEU A 154 -13.17 -3.45 -15.83
C LEU A 154 -12.28 -2.96 -16.95
N GLN A 155 -11.66 -3.86 -17.73
CA GLN A 155 -10.75 -3.52 -18.84
C GLN A 155 -9.71 -2.43 -18.49
N PRO A 156 -8.85 -2.65 -17.49
CA PRO A 156 -7.82 -1.69 -17.12
C PRO A 156 -6.76 -1.56 -18.22
N GLU A 157 -6.06 -0.42 -18.24
CA GLU A 157 -4.94 -0.17 -19.15
C GLU A 157 -3.59 -0.63 -18.55
N LEU A 158 -3.56 -0.84 -17.23
CA LEU A 158 -2.41 -1.36 -16.48
C LEU A 158 -2.90 -2.22 -15.31
N ILE A 159 -2.15 -3.27 -15.01
CA ILE A 159 -2.35 -4.07 -13.81
C ILE A 159 -1.11 -3.94 -12.91
N LEU A 160 -1.32 -3.60 -11.64
CA LEU A 160 -0.34 -3.72 -10.56
C LEU A 160 -0.74 -4.94 -9.73
N GLY A 161 0.03 -6.02 -9.81
CA GLY A 161 -0.42 -7.27 -9.20
C GLY A 161 0.72 -8.23 -8.86
N THR A 162 0.36 -9.45 -8.54
CA THR A 162 1.30 -10.54 -8.29
C THR A 162 1.68 -11.27 -9.59
N GLN A 163 2.44 -12.35 -9.46
CA GLN A 163 2.75 -13.21 -10.60
C GLN A 163 1.48 -13.84 -11.22
N MET A 164 0.41 -14.04 -10.42
CA MET A 164 -0.85 -14.58 -10.93
C MET A 164 -1.54 -13.58 -11.86
N GLU A 165 -1.66 -12.32 -11.43
CA GLU A 165 -2.25 -11.26 -12.25
C GLU A 165 -1.41 -10.98 -13.50
N ARG A 166 -0.08 -11.17 -13.43
CA ARG A 166 0.78 -11.09 -14.62
C ARG A 166 0.42 -12.14 -15.67
N HIS A 167 0.04 -13.37 -15.28
CA HIS A 167 -0.41 -14.39 -16.22
C HIS A 167 -1.77 -14.03 -16.83
N ILE A 168 -2.68 -13.48 -16.04
CA ILE A 168 -3.98 -12.96 -16.50
C ILE A 168 -3.75 -11.84 -17.51
N ALA A 169 -2.96 -10.84 -17.12
CA ALA A 169 -2.62 -9.68 -17.96
C ALA A 169 -2.06 -10.09 -19.32
N LYS A 170 -1.15 -11.08 -19.33
CA LYS A 170 -0.57 -11.60 -20.57
C LYS A 170 -1.64 -12.21 -21.51
N ARG A 171 -2.63 -12.91 -20.96
CA ARG A 171 -3.73 -13.48 -21.77
C ARG A 171 -4.60 -12.41 -22.40
N HIS A 172 -4.81 -11.31 -21.68
CA HIS A 172 -5.64 -10.18 -22.12
C HIS A 172 -4.87 -9.09 -22.87
N GLY A 173 -3.54 -9.23 -23.04
CA GLY A 173 -2.71 -8.23 -23.70
C GLY A 173 -2.57 -6.91 -22.92
N ILE A 174 -2.76 -6.94 -21.60
CA ILE A 174 -2.67 -5.78 -20.72
C ILE A 174 -1.26 -5.71 -20.10
N PRO A 175 -0.60 -4.53 -20.08
CA PRO A 175 0.63 -4.34 -19.33
C PRO A 175 0.46 -4.67 -17.85
N CYS A 176 1.48 -5.30 -17.24
CA CYS A 176 1.45 -5.64 -15.82
C CYS A 176 2.81 -5.39 -15.17
N ALA A 177 2.80 -4.69 -14.04
CA ALA A 177 3.94 -4.62 -13.13
C ALA A 177 3.65 -5.49 -11.89
N VAL A 178 4.65 -6.28 -11.49
CA VAL A 178 4.57 -7.10 -10.27
C VAL A 178 5.00 -6.24 -9.09
N ILE A 179 4.16 -6.22 -8.04
CA ILE A 179 4.34 -5.44 -6.81
C ILE A 179 4.43 -6.34 -5.58
#